data_05547c3bf355160e389fc76c58f975da
#
_entry.id   05547c3bf355160e389fc76c58f975da
#
_cell.length_a   1.000
_cell.length_b   1.000
_cell.length_c   1.000
_cell.angle_alpha   90.00
_cell.angle_beta   90.00
_cell.angle_gamma   90.00
#
_symmetry.space_group_name_H-M   'P 1'
#
loop_
_entity.id
_entity.type
_entity.pdbx_description
1 polymer ?
#
loop_
_entity_poly.entity_id
_entity_poly.type
_entity_poly.pdbx_seq_one_letter_code
_entity_poly.pdbx_strand_id
1 'polypeptide(L)'
;MSKILILSRDSNINNDLINLLSGVGYEAISVETEKDAIKTAGEFSPDIAIIDTSIVDINIVSTCRSLKLQNETNDIQIVLLTSKDSASQEVLVGADGYITKPFNENILIATVNAHLRIKKLLDILYTNNSELAKSLYQLNVLYNTSSQLAGTLNKTKLINIMNTGLDKSLNSSLCHALVMNEPQDATLIINSLYPITETLEEALKLRAMLSYKSLFENNKLPFELSIGDISVEKHIKEQEGLFDLNILNWDCMFSPISTADKFFGTVEIIRKNEFSGEDSTCFHTVVKQVSLPLESALLYEEIQKTNIKLEKLEKLKSEFISIVSHELRTPLTSIKNSLEMMLSGRMGEITDIQDNFLNLAKRNVDRLAGIINDLLDLSKIEAGKMEYRFEPINILEPVKFVVSTFEHLADKKNIRLYINAAKDDFNIYGDSSRIEQILTNLISNAIKFTPNNGKVAVNIEEINAASIDTTVFYNDSSLIDSNDELNSEQDYVKITIEDTGIGIKTEDIPKVFDKFQQIESSLSREVGGTGLGLPIAMQLIEAHQGKIWLESEFEKGSKFSFVIPLMQNLSSRHIKSTHNFSSS
;
A
#
# COMPACT_ATOMS: atom_id res chain seq x y z
N MET A 1 -37.87 40.84 24.78
CA MET A 1 -38.28 42.26 24.86
C MET A 1 -36.99 43.02 25.08
N SER A 2 -36.71 44.04 24.30
CA SER A 2 -35.43 44.76 24.47
C SER A 2 -35.47 45.62 25.71
N LYS A 3 -34.34 45.65 26.45
CA LYS A 3 -34.21 46.28 27.75
C LYS A 3 -33.39 47.57 27.64
N ILE A 4 -33.90 48.62 28.22
CA ILE A 4 -33.30 49.96 28.15
C ILE A 4 -33.05 50.53 29.58
N LEU A 5 -31.81 50.89 29.84
CA LEU A 5 -31.43 51.58 31.08
C LEU A 5 -31.35 53.10 30.83
N ILE A 6 -31.98 53.87 31.66
CA ILE A 6 -31.95 55.34 31.57
C ILE A 6 -31.21 55.86 32.78
N LEU A 7 -30.16 56.66 32.56
CA LEU A 7 -29.44 57.37 33.61
C LEU A 7 -29.75 58.88 33.51
N SER A 8 -30.67 59.37 34.34
CA SER A 8 -31.01 60.80 34.44
C SER A 8 -31.52 61.13 35.82
N ARG A 9 -31.29 62.40 36.31
CA ARG A 9 -31.83 62.90 37.55
C ARG A 9 -33.11 63.76 37.37
N ASP A 10 -33.47 64.07 36.14
CA ASP A 10 -34.68 64.81 35.84
C ASP A 10 -35.88 63.82 35.79
N SER A 11 -36.72 63.93 36.86
CA SER A 11 -37.88 63.05 37.00
C SER A 11 -38.90 63.20 35.85
N ASN A 12 -38.98 64.38 35.22
CA ASN A 12 -39.87 64.58 34.07
C ASN A 12 -39.36 63.88 32.87
N ILE A 13 -38.05 64.02 32.58
CA ILE A 13 -37.39 63.29 31.48
C ILE A 13 -37.47 61.75 31.66
N ASN A 14 -37.26 61.30 32.91
CA ASN A 14 -37.37 59.87 33.23
C ASN A 14 -38.76 59.31 32.94
N ASN A 15 -39.82 60.02 33.43
CA ASN A 15 -41.19 59.59 33.22
C ASN A 15 -41.59 59.64 31.74
N ASP A 16 -41.20 60.66 31.01
CA ASP A 16 -41.48 60.80 29.58
C ASP A 16 -40.80 59.70 28.78
N LEU A 17 -39.52 59.42 29.05
CA LEU A 17 -38.75 58.35 28.36
C LEU A 17 -39.29 56.94 28.67
N ILE A 18 -39.60 56.66 29.95
CA ILE A 18 -40.18 55.35 30.33
C ILE A 18 -41.54 55.16 29.68
N ASN A 19 -42.45 56.15 29.74
CA ASN A 19 -43.77 56.03 29.13
C ASN A 19 -43.69 55.82 27.60
N LEU A 20 -42.85 56.61 26.97
CA LEU A 20 -42.67 56.55 25.51
C LEU A 20 -42.06 55.24 25.05
N LEU A 21 -40.99 54.75 25.70
CA LEU A 21 -40.31 53.49 25.34
C LEU A 21 -41.17 52.30 25.72
N SER A 22 -41.89 52.33 26.86
CA SER A 22 -42.83 51.27 27.24
C SER A 22 -44.04 51.20 26.30
N GLY A 23 -44.52 52.35 25.81
CA GLY A 23 -45.59 52.45 24.83
C GLY A 23 -45.25 51.80 23.46
N VAL A 24 -43.97 51.72 23.13
CA VAL A 24 -43.45 51.09 21.94
C VAL A 24 -43.10 49.59 22.17
N GLY A 25 -43.19 49.10 23.42
CA GLY A 25 -42.97 47.71 23.77
C GLY A 25 -41.56 47.38 24.26
N TYR A 26 -40.80 48.36 24.75
CA TYR A 26 -39.51 48.18 25.43
C TYR A 26 -39.68 48.11 26.95
N GLU A 27 -38.79 47.32 27.59
CA GLU A 27 -38.70 47.33 29.05
C GLU A 27 -37.66 48.38 29.46
N ALA A 28 -38.12 49.49 30.05
CA ALA A 28 -37.26 50.60 30.41
C ALA A 28 -37.25 50.85 31.93
N ILE A 29 -36.04 50.99 32.47
CA ILE A 29 -35.83 51.39 33.90
C ILE A 29 -34.95 52.64 33.99
N SER A 30 -35.19 53.46 34.94
CA SER A 30 -34.36 54.65 35.18
C SER A 30 -33.63 54.58 36.52
N VAL A 31 -32.44 55.17 36.56
CA VAL A 31 -31.57 55.28 37.72
C VAL A 31 -30.99 56.69 37.76
N GLU A 32 -30.67 57.21 38.98
CA GLU A 32 -30.26 58.60 39.18
C GLU A 32 -28.76 58.77 39.39
N THR A 33 -28.02 57.66 39.71
CA THR A 33 -26.59 57.73 40.00
C THR A 33 -25.77 56.76 39.10
N GLU A 34 -24.52 57.16 38.88
CA GLU A 34 -23.57 56.29 38.13
C GLU A 34 -23.43 54.89 38.76
N LYS A 35 -23.37 54.87 40.12
CA LYS A 35 -23.19 53.64 40.88
C LYS A 35 -24.37 52.67 40.71
N ASP A 36 -25.59 53.25 40.73
CA ASP A 36 -26.81 52.47 40.49
C ASP A 36 -26.90 52.00 39.01
N ALA A 37 -26.47 52.86 38.08
CA ALA A 37 -26.46 52.53 36.68
C ALA A 37 -25.55 51.29 36.39
N ILE A 38 -24.34 51.25 36.95
CA ILE A 38 -23.39 50.16 36.81
C ILE A 38 -23.94 48.88 37.47
N LYS A 39 -24.49 48.99 38.69
CA LYS A 39 -25.09 47.84 39.38
C LYS A 39 -26.30 47.29 38.64
N THR A 40 -27.23 48.18 38.28
CA THR A 40 -28.44 47.78 37.54
C THR A 40 -28.13 47.22 36.15
N ALA A 41 -27.11 47.73 35.45
CA ALA A 41 -26.68 47.21 34.19
C ALA A 41 -26.24 45.73 34.31
N GLY A 42 -25.51 45.35 35.36
CA GLY A 42 -25.12 43.95 35.62
C GLY A 42 -26.30 43.02 35.94
N GLU A 43 -27.30 43.52 36.72
CA GLU A 43 -28.46 42.71 37.11
C GLU A 43 -29.53 42.64 36.00
N PHE A 44 -29.76 43.75 35.28
CA PHE A 44 -30.82 43.89 34.29
C PHE A 44 -30.40 43.50 32.89
N SER A 45 -29.08 43.53 32.60
CA SER A 45 -28.49 43.24 31.27
C SER A 45 -29.18 44.03 30.15
N PRO A 46 -29.12 45.36 30.14
CA PRO A 46 -29.81 46.18 29.13
C PRO A 46 -29.12 46.12 27.77
N ASP A 47 -29.93 46.19 26.71
CA ASP A 47 -29.43 46.28 25.32
C ASP A 47 -28.89 47.69 25.02
N ILE A 48 -29.53 48.72 25.61
CA ILE A 48 -29.16 50.13 25.44
C ILE A 48 -29.13 50.83 26.80
N ALA A 49 -28.13 51.71 27.01
CA ALA A 49 -28.11 52.71 28.09
C ALA A 49 -28.28 54.08 27.47
N ILE A 50 -29.29 54.82 27.94
CA ILE A 50 -29.50 56.23 27.60
C ILE A 50 -28.99 57.09 28.78
N ILE A 51 -27.97 57.88 28.54
CA ILE A 51 -27.29 58.67 29.58
C ILE A 51 -27.51 60.16 29.33
N ASP A 52 -28.10 60.84 30.31
CA ASP A 52 -28.31 62.26 30.26
C ASP A 52 -27.03 63.03 30.65
N THR A 53 -26.51 63.84 29.74
CA THR A 53 -25.27 64.63 29.95
C THR A 53 -25.45 65.87 30.82
N SER A 54 -26.67 66.24 31.12
CA SER A 54 -26.96 67.43 32.00
C SER A 54 -26.72 67.15 33.47
N ILE A 55 -26.36 65.99 33.91
CA ILE A 55 -26.06 65.62 35.30
C ILE A 55 -24.66 66.13 35.67
N VAL A 56 -24.60 67.17 36.48
CA VAL A 56 -23.35 67.89 36.79
C VAL A 56 -22.32 67.05 37.57
N ASP A 57 -22.76 66.12 38.38
CA ASP A 57 -21.89 65.29 39.26
C ASP A 57 -21.46 63.93 38.68
N ILE A 58 -21.72 63.70 37.45
CA ILE A 58 -21.34 62.39 36.77
C ILE A 58 -20.29 62.68 35.72
N ASN A 59 -19.19 61.90 35.79
CA ASN A 59 -18.22 61.92 34.75
C ASN A 59 -18.67 60.92 33.66
N ILE A 60 -19.27 61.41 32.59
CA ILE A 60 -19.85 60.64 31.48
C ILE A 60 -18.83 59.69 30.86
N VAL A 61 -17.57 60.18 30.74
CA VAL A 61 -16.45 59.33 30.15
C VAL A 61 -16.19 58.13 31.01
N SER A 62 -16.11 58.31 32.34
CA SER A 62 -15.88 57.21 33.27
C SER A 62 -17.06 56.25 33.31
N THR A 63 -18.30 56.77 33.29
CA THR A 63 -19.51 55.92 33.26
C THR A 63 -19.62 55.10 32.02
N CYS A 64 -19.41 55.66 30.84
CA CYS A 64 -19.41 54.90 29.57
C CYS A 64 -18.32 53.83 29.58
N ARG A 65 -17.11 54.18 30.05
CA ARG A 65 -16.01 53.22 30.14
C ARG A 65 -16.30 52.11 31.15
N SER A 66 -16.84 52.42 32.31
CA SER A 66 -17.19 51.44 33.34
C SER A 66 -18.28 50.47 32.88
N LEU A 67 -19.28 50.97 32.15
CA LEU A 67 -20.30 50.10 31.53
C LEU A 67 -19.74 49.19 30.47
N LYS A 68 -18.77 49.61 29.65
CA LYS A 68 -18.16 48.80 28.58
C LYS A 68 -17.02 47.90 29.05
N LEU A 69 -16.49 48.10 30.26
CA LEU A 69 -15.39 47.27 30.82
C LEU A 69 -15.87 46.03 31.59
N GLN A 70 -17.13 45.94 31.95
CA GLN A 70 -17.67 44.74 32.61
C GLN A 70 -18.01 43.67 31.58
N ASN A 71 -17.67 42.40 31.86
CA ASN A 71 -17.95 41.30 30.96
C ASN A 71 -19.43 41.13 30.61
N GLU A 72 -20.32 41.50 31.51
CA GLU A 72 -21.78 41.38 31.37
C GLU A 72 -22.43 42.51 30.57
N THR A 73 -21.72 43.65 30.39
CA THR A 73 -22.25 44.86 29.75
C THR A 73 -21.32 45.45 28.68
N ASN A 74 -20.28 44.72 28.27
CA ASN A 74 -19.31 45.18 27.27
C ASN A 74 -19.95 45.51 25.91
N ASP A 75 -21.06 44.88 25.61
CA ASP A 75 -21.77 44.99 24.33
C ASP A 75 -22.96 45.94 24.36
N ILE A 76 -23.18 46.63 25.51
CA ILE A 76 -24.25 47.59 25.66
C ILE A 76 -24.08 48.78 24.69
N GLN A 77 -25.14 49.17 24.02
CA GLN A 77 -25.14 50.37 23.19
C GLN A 77 -25.41 51.60 24.07
N ILE A 78 -24.53 52.61 24.05
CA ILE A 78 -24.65 53.82 24.88
C ILE A 78 -25.07 54.98 23.99
N VAL A 79 -26.21 55.59 24.34
CA VAL A 79 -26.77 56.77 23.67
C VAL A 79 -26.81 57.91 24.64
N LEU A 80 -26.20 59.04 24.31
CA LEU A 80 -26.17 60.23 25.14
C LEU A 80 -27.35 61.15 24.83
N LEU A 81 -27.99 61.69 25.86
CA LEU A 81 -28.93 62.82 25.73
C LEU A 81 -28.20 64.16 26.05
N THR A 82 -27.98 65.00 25.04
CA THR A 82 -27.08 66.15 25.15
C THR A 82 -27.73 67.46 24.71
N SER A 83 -27.17 68.60 25.10
CA SER A 83 -27.57 69.90 24.59
C SER A 83 -26.92 70.12 23.20
N LYS A 84 -27.52 71.06 22.42
CA LYS A 84 -27.13 71.33 21.05
C LYS A 84 -25.66 71.78 20.85
N ASP A 85 -25.10 72.43 21.91
CA ASP A 85 -23.77 73.04 21.88
C ASP A 85 -22.64 72.08 22.32
N SER A 86 -22.95 70.97 23.00
CA SER A 86 -21.98 70.02 23.55
C SER A 86 -21.90 68.70 22.74
N ALA A 87 -22.75 68.54 21.76
CA ALA A 87 -22.87 67.28 20.99
C ALA A 87 -21.58 66.82 20.29
N SER A 88 -20.70 67.73 19.86
CA SER A 88 -19.48 67.42 19.14
C SER A 88 -18.31 66.95 20.03
N GLN A 89 -18.28 67.31 21.31
CA GLN A 89 -17.26 66.88 22.28
C GLN A 89 -17.58 65.54 22.94
N GLU A 90 -18.85 65.25 23.12
CA GLU A 90 -19.35 64.08 23.86
C GLU A 90 -19.33 62.78 23.00
N VAL A 91 -19.44 62.92 21.68
CA VAL A 91 -19.36 61.78 20.74
C VAL A 91 -17.97 61.07 20.74
N LEU A 92 -16.92 61.83 21.13
CA LEU A 92 -15.54 61.30 21.25
C LEU A 92 -15.32 60.49 22.55
N VAL A 93 -16.29 60.35 23.42
CA VAL A 93 -16.17 59.86 24.80
C VAL A 93 -16.42 58.36 24.94
N GLY A 94 -16.70 57.65 23.84
CA GLY A 94 -16.94 56.20 23.85
C GLY A 94 -18.41 55.79 23.91
N ALA A 95 -19.35 56.75 23.65
CA ALA A 95 -20.74 56.47 23.38
C ALA A 95 -20.95 56.05 21.90
N ASP A 96 -21.97 55.24 21.65
CA ASP A 96 -22.29 54.74 20.32
C ASP A 96 -23.19 55.68 19.52
N GLY A 97 -23.88 56.64 20.25
CA GLY A 97 -24.72 57.65 19.61
C GLY A 97 -25.14 58.75 20.55
N TYR A 98 -25.82 59.77 20.04
CA TYR A 98 -26.36 60.85 20.83
C TYR A 98 -27.71 61.38 20.32
N ILE A 99 -28.50 61.98 21.17
CA ILE A 99 -29.76 62.63 20.87
C ILE A 99 -29.72 64.00 21.47
N THR A 100 -30.01 65.05 20.67
CA THR A 100 -29.98 66.43 21.14
C THR A 100 -31.32 66.86 21.74
N LYS A 101 -31.26 67.58 22.89
CA LYS A 101 -32.43 68.19 23.55
C LYS A 101 -32.70 69.59 22.95
N PRO A 102 -34.00 70.00 22.83
CA PRO A 102 -35.19 69.17 23.01
C PRO A 102 -35.34 68.18 21.87
N PHE A 103 -35.69 66.91 22.19
CA PHE A 103 -35.84 65.85 21.23
C PHE A 103 -37.31 65.61 20.81
N ASN A 104 -37.50 65.15 19.59
CA ASN A 104 -38.78 64.71 19.10
C ASN A 104 -38.91 63.17 19.34
N GLU A 105 -40.10 62.72 19.77
CA GLU A 105 -40.41 61.32 20.07
C GLU A 105 -40.01 60.38 18.92
N ASN A 106 -40.33 60.76 17.68
CA ASN A 106 -40.01 59.96 16.53
C ASN A 106 -38.48 59.80 16.31
N ILE A 107 -37.70 60.85 16.61
CA ILE A 107 -36.25 60.83 16.51
C ILE A 107 -35.67 59.91 17.59
N LEU A 108 -36.15 60.02 18.84
CA LEU A 108 -35.72 59.13 19.91
C LEU A 108 -35.97 57.66 19.58
N ILE A 109 -37.22 57.32 19.19
CA ILE A 109 -37.60 55.96 18.84
C ILE A 109 -36.77 55.46 17.65
N ALA A 110 -36.58 56.29 16.63
CA ALA A 110 -35.76 55.90 15.44
C ALA A 110 -34.31 55.64 15.82
N THR A 111 -33.71 56.46 16.71
CA THR A 111 -32.33 56.29 17.19
C THR A 111 -32.20 55.01 18.03
N VAL A 112 -33.11 54.81 18.99
CA VAL A 112 -33.14 53.58 19.81
C VAL A 112 -33.27 52.33 18.91
N ASN A 113 -34.17 52.34 17.94
CA ASN A 113 -34.36 51.26 17.00
C ASN A 113 -33.09 50.99 16.17
N ALA A 114 -32.38 52.06 15.75
CA ALA A 114 -31.13 51.88 14.98
C ALA A 114 -30.06 51.20 15.84
N HIS A 115 -29.88 51.63 17.09
CA HIS A 115 -28.90 51.02 18.01
C HIS A 115 -29.27 49.59 18.43
N LEU A 116 -30.56 49.29 18.62
CA LEU A 116 -31.03 47.91 18.85
C LEU A 116 -30.73 46.97 17.64
N ARG A 117 -30.88 47.50 16.43
CA ARG A 117 -30.49 46.72 15.21
C ARG A 117 -28.99 46.48 15.16
N ILE A 118 -28.18 47.49 15.48
CA ILE A 118 -26.72 47.35 15.53
C ILE A 118 -26.34 46.30 16.56
N LYS A 119 -26.88 46.38 17.77
CA LYS A 119 -26.64 45.38 18.84
C LYS A 119 -26.95 43.96 18.35
N LYS A 120 -28.14 43.75 17.79
CA LYS A 120 -28.59 42.47 17.28
C LYS A 120 -27.68 41.94 16.16
N LEU A 121 -27.22 42.82 15.27
CA LEU A 121 -26.29 42.42 14.20
C LEU A 121 -24.90 42.04 14.75
N LEU A 122 -24.43 42.76 15.77
CA LEU A 122 -23.17 42.42 16.44
C LEU A 122 -23.27 41.07 17.15
N ASP A 123 -24.37 40.80 17.88
CA ASP A 123 -24.58 39.49 18.53
C ASP A 123 -24.59 38.32 17.53
N ILE A 124 -25.28 38.50 16.40
CA ILE A 124 -25.28 37.51 15.32
C ILE A 124 -23.87 37.34 14.75
N LEU A 125 -23.15 38.42 14.54
CA LEU A 125 -21.78 38.37 13.99
C LEU A 125 -20.82 37.63 14.92
N TYR A 126 -20.89 37.92 16.25
CA TYR A 126 -20.07 37.20 17.24
C TYR A 126 -20.39 35.73 17.30
N THR A 127 -21.66 35.34 17.28
CA THR A 127 -22.10 33.95 17.28
C THR A 127 -21.60 33.25 16.03
N ASN A 128 -21.82 33.81 14.83
CA ASN A 128 -21.39 33.24 13.57
C ASN A 128 -19.85 33.12 13.48
N ASN A 129 -19.10 34.11 13.96
CA ASN A 129 -17.64 34.03 13.99
C ASN A 129 -17.13 32.94 14.93
N SER A 130 -17.76 32.74 16.08
CA SER A 130 -17.44 31.67 17.01
C SER A 130 -17.68 30.29 16.40
N GLU A 131 -18.84 30.09 15.74
CA GLU A 131 -19.18 28.86 15.03
C GLU A 131 -18.22 28.60 13.86
N LEU A 132 -17.90 29.66 13.10
CA LEU A 132 -16.93 29.55 12.00
C LEU A 132 -15.55 29.16 12.50
N ALA A 133 -15.06 29.76 13.58
CA ALA A 133 -13.77 29.43 14.18
C ALA A 133 -13.72 27.97 14.63
N LYS A 134 -14.80 27.48 15.28
CA LYS A 134 -14.94 26.07 15.67
C LYS A 134 -14.89 25.12 14.45
N SER A 135 -15.66 25.45 13.41
CA SER A 135 -15.70 24.65 12.18
C SER A 135 -14.35 24.61 11.47
N LEU A 136 -13.64 25.74 11.38
CA LEU A 136 -12.30 25.81 10.80
C LEU A 136 -11.30 24.98 11.60
N TYR A 137 -11.37 25.00 12.92
CA TYR A 137 -10.52 24.16 13.76
C TYR A 137 -10.78 22.67 13.50
N GLN A 138 -12.04 22.23 13.44
CA GLN A 138 -12.41 20.85 13.14
C GLN A 138 -11.91 20.42 11.76
N LEU A 139 -12.10 21.26 10.74
CA LEU A 139 -11.60 20.99 9.39
C LEU A 139 -10.07 20.84 9.35
N ASN A 140 -9.35 21.68 10.08
CA ASN A 140 -7.89 21.59 10.16
C ASN A 140 -7.43 20.28 10.83
N VAL A 141 -8.09 19.85 11.89
CA VAL A 141 -7.81 18.55 12.52
C VAL A 141 -8.08 17.40 11.55
N LEU A 142 -9.22 17.41 10.85
CA LEU A 142 -9.57 16.41 9.85
C LEU A 142 -8.53 16.35 8.71
N TYR A 143 -8.13 17.51 8.18
CA TYR A 143 -7.13 17.59 7.12
C TYR A 143 -5.77 17.04 7.57
N ASN A 144 -5.29 17.46 8.75
CA ASN A 144 -4.01 16.99 9.28
C ASN A 144 -4.03 15.47 9.58
N THR A 145 -5.12 14.97 10.13
CA THR A 145 -5.31 13.55 10.38
C THR A 145 -5.29 12.76 9.08
N SER A 146 -6.04 13.19 8.07
CA SER A 146 -6.07 12.55 6.74
C SER A 146 -4.71 12.54 6.07
N SER A 147 -3.97 13.67 6.11
CA SER A 147 -2.62 13.77 5.55
C SER A 147 -1.62 12.81 6.23
N GLN A 148 -1.70 12.66 7.55
CA GLN A 148 -0.84 11.73 8.30
C GLN A 148 -1.18 10.27 8.03
N LEU A 149 -2.48 9.95 7.85
CA LEU A 149 -2.94 8.59 7.53
C LEU A 149 -2.42 8.11 6.18
N ALA A 150 -2.34 8.98 5.19
CA ALA A 150 -1.83 8.64 3.86
C ALA A 150 -0.33 8.27 3.84
N GLY A 151 0.42 8.63 4.88
CA GLY A 151 1.88 8.45 4.95
C GLY A 151 2.36 7.16 5.63
N THR A 152 1.48 6.23 6.04
CA THR A 152 1.89 5.02 6.77
C THR A 152 1.05 3.79 6.45
N LEU A 153 1.73 2.63 6.38
CA LEU A 153 1.11 1.31 6.26
C LEU A 153 1.20 0.49 7.57
N ASN A 154 1.54 1.14 8.69
CA ASN A 154 1.58 0.47 9.99
C ASN A 154 0.24 0.64 10.72
N LYS A 155 -0.46 -0.46 11.00
CA LYS A 155 -1.80 -0.46 11.61
C LYS A 155 -1.86 0.24 12.98
N THR A 156 -0.91 -0.06 13.88
CA THR A 156 -0.85 0.59 15.21
C THR A 156 -0.67 2.10 15.09
N LYS A 157 0.20 2.53 14.15
CA LYS A 157 0.44 3.95 13.90
C LYS A 157 -0.79 4.65 13.32
N LEU A 158 -1.53 3.99 12.41
CA LEU A 158 -2.80 4.50 11.87
C LEU A 158 -3.85 4.72 12.97
N ILE A 159 -4.04 3.74 13.84
CA ILE A 159 -4.98 3.84 14.97
C ILE A 159 -4.55 4.92 15.95
N ASN A 160 -3.26 5.07 16.24
CA ASN A 160 -2.76 6.13 17.11
C ASN A 160 -2.97 7.52 16.52
N ILE A 161 -2.81 7.69 15.21
CA ILE A 161 -3.12 8.94 14.50
C ILE A 161 -4.62 9.25 14.63
N MET A 162 -5.49 8.27 14.39
CA MET A 162 -6.94 8.38 14.57
C MET A 162 -7.29 8.80 16.00
N ASN A 163 -6.83 8.03 17.00
CA ASN A 163 -7.10 8.28 18.40
C ASN A 163 -6.63 9.67 18.84
N THR A 164 -5.44 10.09 18.39
CA THR A 164 -4.90 11.42 18.67
C THR A 164 -5.73 12.53 18.00
N GLY A 165 -6.21 12.29 16.79
CA GLY A 165 -7.11 13.21 16.08
C GLY A 165 -8.45 13.36 16.80
N LEU A 166 -9.04 12.25 17.22
CA LEU A 166 -10.28 12.21 17.98
C LEU A 166 -10.14 12.92 19.33
N ASP A 167 -9.05 12.68 20.06
CA ASP A 167 -8.77 13.32 21.33
C ASP A 167 -8.67 14.85 21.18
N LYS A 168 -7.95 15.35 20.18
CA LYS A 168 -7.79 16.78 19.92
C LYS A 168 -9.09 17.46 19.48
N SER A 169 -9.91 16.78 18.66
CA SER A 169 -11.13 17.39 18.13
C SER A 169 -12.32 17.31 19.09
N LEU A 170 -12.38 16.27 19.93
CA LEU A 170 -13.54 15.94 20.75
C LEU A 170 -13.27 16.04 22.26
N ASN A 171 -12.04 16.37 22.66
CA ASN A 171 -11.64 16.48 24.07
C ASN A 171 -11.97 15.19 24.86
N SER A 172 -11.66 14.03 24.29
CA SER A 172 -11.94 12.74 24.91
C SER A 172 -11.01 12.49 26.09
N SER A 173 -11.51 11.83 27.12
CA SER A 173 -10.72 11.44 28.29
C SER A 173 -10.03 10.09 28.05
N LEU A 174 -10.68 9.23 27.28
CA LEU A 174 -10.20 7.91 26.90
C LEU A 174 -10.72 7.57 25.50
N CYS A 175 -9.85 7.06 24.67
CA CYS A 175 -10.17 6.50 23.37
C CYS A 175 -9.56 5.11 23.25
N HIS A 176 -10.33 4.12 22.81
CA HIS A 176 -9.80 2.80 22.54
C HIS A 176 -10.33 2.25 21.23
N ALA A 177 -9.48 1.48 20.54
CA ALA A 177 -9.83 0.81 19.29
C ALA A 177 -9.44 -0.66 19.36
N LEU A 178 -10.38 -1.54 19.09
CA LEU A 178 -10.15 -2.98 18.90
C LEU A 178 -9.94 -3.23 17.39
N VAL A 179 -8.79 -3.76 17.03
CA VAL A 179 -8.45 -4.09 15.63
C VAL A 179 -8.22 -5.59 15.50
N MET A 180 -8.92 -6.21 14.57
CA MET A 180 -8.75 -7.62 14.26
C MET A 180 -7.49 -7.84 13.43
N ASN A 181 -6.65 -8.78 13.85
CA ASN A 181 -5.48 -9.24 13.09
C ASN A 181 -5.85 -10.49 12.28
N GLU A 182 -6.54 -11.42 12.93
CA GLU A 182 -7.05 -12.69 12.40
C GLU A 182 -8.39 -13.00 13.11
N PRO A 183 -9.20 -13.96 12.68
CA PRO A 183 -10.51 -14.23 13.28
C PRO A 183 -10.48 -14.50 14.81
N GLN A 184 -9.35 -14.99 15.33
CA GLN A 184 -9.14 -15.32 16.75
C GLN A 184 -8.01 -14.51 17.39
N ASP A 185 -7.57 -13.41 16.77
CA ASP A 185 -6.52 -12.53 17.28
C ASP A 185 -6.88 -11.08 17.06
N ALA A 186 -6.82 -10.28 18.13
CA ALA A 186 -7.13 -8.86 18.09
C ALA A 186 -6.16 -8.05 18.94
N THR A 187 -5.99 -6.78 18.58
CA THR A 187 -5.22 -5.82 19.37
C THR A 187 -6.13 -4.69 19.83
N LEU A 188 -6.18 -4.47 21.15
CA LEU A 188 -6.86 -3.32 21.76
C LEU A 188 -5.83 -2.20 22.00
N ILE A 189 -5.98 -1.11 21.28
CA ILE A 189 -5.11 0.05 21.39
C ILE A 189 -5.83 1.12 22.21
N ILE A 190 -5.26 1.48 23.36
CA ILE A 190 -5.86 2.40 24.32
C ILE A 190 -5.04 3.68 24.39
N ASN A 191 -5.68 4.81 24.13
CA ASN A 191 -5.13 6.15 24.35
C ASN A 191 -5.87 6.80 25.53
N SER A 192 -5.14 7.17 26.57
CA SER A 192 -5.70 7.70 27.81
C SER A 192 -4.96 8.93 28.29
N LEU A 193 -5.67 9.88 28.90
CA LEU A 193 -5.08 11.04 29.57
C LEU A 193 -4.37 10.65 30.87
N TYR A 194 -4.85 9.60 31.56
CA TYR A 194 -4.35 9.16 32.84
C TYR A 194 -3.98 7.67 32.80
N PRO A 195 -3.09 7.20 33.69
CA PRO A 195 -2.85 5.78 33.89
C PRO A 195 -4.15 5.02 34.20
N ILE A 196 -4.29 3.82 33.65
CA ILE A 196 -5.45 2.94 33.85
C ILE A 196 -5.09 1.74 34.73
N THR A 197 -6.03 1.30 35.56
CA THR A 197 -5.87 0.14 36.43
C THR A 197 -6.00 -1.17 35.63
N GLU A 198 -5.46 -2.28 36.13
CA GLU A 198 -5.63 -3.62 35.52
C GLU A 198 -7.11 -4.01 35.41
N THR A 199 -7.91 -3.68 36.43
CA THR A 199 -9.35 -3.94 36.43
C THR A 199 -10.10 -3.17 35.34
N LEU A 200 -9.70 -1.92 35.06
CA LEU A 200 -10.26 -1.14 33.98
C LEU A 200 -9.83 -1.68 32.61
N GLU A 201 -8.58 -2.13 32.47
CA GLU A 201 -8.11 -2.75 31.24
C GLU A 201 -8.94 -4.01 30.87
N GLU A 202 -9.17 -4.90 31.84
CA GLU A 202 -10.01 -6.07 31.63
C GLU A 202 -11.46 -5.69 31.26
N ALA A 203 -12.00 -4.68 31.91
CA ALA A 203 -13.33 -4.17 31.60
C ALA A 203 -13.40 -3.56 30.18
N LEU A 204 -12.36 -2.86 29.74
CA LEU A 204 -12.28 -2.31 28.37
C LEU A 204 -12.13 -3.43 27.32
N LYS A 205 -11.35 -4.48 27.60
CA LYS A 205 -11.29 -5.66 26.72
C LYS A 205 -12.67 -6.31 26.55
N LEU A 206 -13.36 -6.53 27.65
CA LEU A 206 -14.71 -7.12 27.62
C LEU A 206 -15.69 -6.21 26.87
N ARG A 207 -15.65 -4.90 27.12
CA ARG A 207 -16.52 -3.92 26.46
C ARG A 207 -16.28 -3.86 24.97
N ALA A 208 -15.03 -3.77 24.54
CA ALA A 208 -14.66 -3.75 23.14
C ALA A 208 -15.06 -5.03 22.40
N MET A 209 -14.85 -6.19 23.04
CA MET A 209 -15.29 -7.49 22.53
C MET A 209 -16.82 -7.57 22.37
N LEU A 210 -17.58 -7.13 23.37
CA LEU A 210 -19.05 -7.14 23.31
C LEU A 210 -19.58 -6.18 22.24
N SER A 211 -18.99 -5.00 22.13
CA SER A 211 -19.32 -4.03 21.07
C SER A 211 -19.04 -4.60 19.67
N TYR A 212 -17.90 -5.27 19.51
CA TYR A 212 -17.58 -5.95 18.26
C TYR A 212 -18.54 -7.12 17.98
N LYS A 213 -18.85 -7.95 19.00
CA LYS A 213 -19.79 -9.07 18.88
C LYS A 213 -21.18 -8.62 18.43
N SER A 214 -21.69 -7.52 18.97
CA SER A 214 -23.02 -6.99 18.60
C SER A 214 -23.15 -6.66 17.10
N LEU A 215 -22.06 -6.27 16.44
CA LEU A 215 -22.03 -6.04 15.01
C LEU A 215 -22.14 -7.34 14.20
N PHE A 216 -21.55 -8.43 14.68
CA PHE A 216 -21.62 -9.75 14.03
C PHE A 216 -22.97 -10.42 14.20
N GLU A 217 -23.60 -10.33 15.37
CA GLU A 217 -24.94 -10.85 15.61
C GLU A 217 -25.97 -10.22 14.69
N ASN A 218 -25.86 -8.91 14.45
CA ASN A 218 -26.71 -8.20 13.52
C ASN A 218 -26.52 -8.64 12.05
N ASN A 219 -25.30 -9.12 11.69
CA ASN A 219 -24.96 -9.56 10.34
C ASN A 219 -24.95 -11.10 10.16
N LYS A 220 -25.32 -11.88 11.19
CA LYS A 220 -25.34 -13.36 11.21
C LYS A 220 -24.00 -14.00 10.84
N LEU A 221 -22.89 -13.39 11.19
CA LEU A 221 -21.54 -13.91 10.97
C LEU A 221 -21.07 -14.69 12.22
N PRO A 222 -20.24 -15.76 12.07
CA PRO A 222 -19.68 -16.47 13.22
C PRO A 222 -18.70 -15.57 13.98
N PHE A 223 -18.78 -15.61 15.32
CA PHE A 223 -17.91 -14.86 16.22
C PHE A 223 -17.09 -15.83 17.07
N GLU A 224 -15.76 -15.76 16.99
CA GLU A 224 -14.85 -16.72 17.64
C GLU A 224 -13.81 -16.07 18.58
N LEU A 225 -13.82 -14.74 18.75
CA LEU A 225 -12.85 -14.03 19.59
C LEU A 225 -13.14 -14.24 21.09
N SER A 226 -12.11 -14.58 21.88
CA SER A 226 -12.17 -14.63 23.34
C SER A 226 -11.34 -13.50 23.98
N ILE A 227 -11.57 -13.21 25.27
CA ILE A 227 -10.82 -12.13 25.97
C ILE A 227 -9.31 -12.44 26.01
N GLY A 228 -8.94 -13.72 26.10
CA GLY A 228 -7.55 -14.17 26.13
C GLY A 228 -6.78 -13.91 24.83
N ASP A 229 -7.50 -13.76 23.71
CA ASP A 229 -6.95 -13.54 22.37
C ASP A 229 -6.73 -12.05 22.07
N ILE A 230 -7.00 -11.16 23.05
CA ILE A 230 -6.86 -9.70 22.90
C ILE A 230 -5.54 -9.24 23.53
N SER A 231 -4.58 -8.87 22.68
CA SER A 231 -3.38 -8.16 23.08
C SER A 231 -3.69 -6.68 23.35
N VAL A 232 -2.95 -6.02 24.27
CA VAL A 232 -3.21 -4.61 24.62
C VAL A 232 -1.97 -3.77 24.41
N GLU A 233 -2.15 -2.66 23.69
CA GLU A 233 -1.17 -1.59 23.56
C GLU A 233 -1.71 -0.32 24.24
N LYS A 234 -0.92 0.30 25.14
CA LYS A 234 -1.32 1.47 25.91
C LYS A 234 -0.48 2.70 25.52
N HIS A 235 -1.15 3.80 25.21
CA HIS A 235 -0.56 5.12 24.99
C HIS A 235 -1.13 6.09 26.02
N ILE A 236 -0.39 6.32 27.08
CA ILE A 236 -0.83 7.12 28.24
C ILE A 236 -0.11 8.48 28.19
N LYS A 237 -0.87 9.56 28.26
CA LYS A 237 -0.33 10.89 28.50
C LYS A 237 -0.11 11.01 30.00
N GLU A 238 1.11 11.36 30.44
CA GLU A 238 1.45 11.51 31.85
C GLU A 238 0.73 12.72 32.45
N GLN A 239 -0.43 12.49 33.09
CA GLN A 239 -1.11 13.42 33.97
C GLN A 239 -1.27 12.77 35.35
N GLU A 240 -1.28 13.60 36.40
CA GLU A 240 -1.54 13.16 37.77
C GLU A 240 -2.98 12.67 37.90
N GLY A 241 -3.17 11.49 38.46
CA GLY A 241 -4.46 10.85 38.67
C GLY A 241 -4.53 9.45 38.08
N LEU A 242 -5.61 8.75 38.36
CA LEU A 242 -5.89 7.40 37.86
C LEU A 242 -7.33 7.32 37.37
N PHE A 243 -7.54 6.67 36.24
CA PHE A 243 -8.87 6.25 35.85
C PHE A 243 -9.22 4.91 36.53
N ASP A 244 -10.43 4.88 37.08
CA ASP A 244 -11.05 3.67 37.61
C ASP A 244 -12.29 3.28 36.77
N LEU A 245 -13.04 2.27 37.26
CA LEU A 245 -14.24 1.77 36.59
C LEU A 245 -15.35 2.81 36.42
N ASN A 246 -15.33 3.92 37.17
CA ASN A 246 -16.36 4.96 37.07
C ASN A 246 -16.38 5.66 35.70
N ILE A 247 -15.26 5.64 34.96
CA ILE A 247 -15.19 6.19 33.60
C ILE A 247 -16.16 5.49 32.64
N LEU A 248 -16.49 4.22 32.87
CA LEU A 248 -17.42 3.44 32.04
C LEU A 248 -18.88 3.95 32.11
N ASN A 249 -19.20 4.79 33.10
CA ASN A 249 -20.50 5.42 33.25
C ASN A 249 -20.57 6.80 32.59
N TRP A 250 -19.48 7.29 32.01
CA TRP A 250 -19.44 8.56 31.30
C TRP A 250 -20.07 8.43 29.92
N ASP A 251 -20.31 9.57 29.29
CA ASP A 251 -20.86 9.56 27.93
C ASP A 251 -19.87 8.99 26.92
N CYS A 252 -20.37 8.22 25.96
CA CYS A 252 -19.55 7.52 25.00
C CYS A 252 -20.11 7.55 23.59
N MET A 253 -19.21 7.52 22.61
CA MET A 253 -19.54 7.29 21.20
C MET A 253 -18.78 6.09 20.69
N PHE A 254 -19.48 5.26 19.93
CA PHE A 254 -18.99 4.03 19.36
C PHE A 254 -19.17 4.02 17.83
N SER A 255 -18.20 3.48 17.11
CA SER A 255 -18.28 3.27 15.66
C SER A 255 -17.50 2.04 15.22
N PRO A 256 -18.02 1.26 14.25
CA PRO A 256 -17.23 0.26 13.57
C PRO A 256 -16.15 0.92 12.69
N ILE A 257 -14.99 0.27 12.59
CA ILE A 257 -13.97 0.58 11.58
C ILE A 257 -14.19 -0.41 10.44
N SER A 258 -14.76 0.06 9.33
CA SER A 258 -15.17 -0.81 8.22
C SER A 258 -15.12 -0.11 6.88
N THR A 259 -14.93 -0.88 5.81
CA THR A 259 -15.27 -0.48 4.43
C THR A 259 -16.65 -1.02 4.05
N ALA A 260 -17.06 -0.90 2.79
CA ALA A 260 -18.36 -1.39 2.34
C ALA A 260 -18.53 -2.91 2.55
N ASP A 261 -17.44 -3.67 2.42
CA ASP A 261 -17.46 -5.13 2.36
C ASP A 261 -16.81 -5.82 3.57
N LYS A 262 -16.02 -5.08 4.39
CA LYS A 262 -15.22 -5.68 5.47
C LYS A 262 -15.26 -4.87 6.76
N PHE A 263 -15.29 -5.58 7.88
CA PHE A 263 -15.10 -5.03 9.23
C PHE A 263 -13.69 -5.33 9.71
N PHE A 264 -13.00 -4.30 10.22
CA PHE A 264 -11.63 -4.41 10.73
C PHE A 264 -11.55 -4.27 12.23
N GLY A 265 -12.58 -3.71 12.86
CA GLY A 265 -12.58 -3.47 14.29
C GLY A 265 -13.62 -2.45 14.74
N THR A 266 -13.41 -1.94 15.94
CA THR A 266 -14.30 -0.96 16.57
C THR A 266 -13.48 0.13 17.24
N VAL A 267 -14.04 1.32 17.35
CA VAL A 267 -13.47 2.43 18.13
C VAL A 267 -14.53 3.00 19.03
N GLU A 268 -14.14 3.32 20.24
CA GLU A 268 -14.98 3.97 21.23
C GLU A 268 -14.22 5.11 21.90
N ILE A 269 -14.91 6.24 22.11
CA ILE A 269 -14.40 7.38 22.86
C ILE A 269 -15.30 7.66 24.04
N ILE A 270 -14.69 8.07 25.16
CA ILE A 270 -15.38 8.30 26.42
C ILE A 270 -14.97 9.64 26.98
N ARG A 271 -15.94 10.45 27.43
CA ARG A 271 -15.70 11.70 28.17
C ARG A 271 -16.77 11.97 29.21
N LYS A 272 -16.47 12.88 30.16
CA LYS A 272 -17.37 13.19 31.24
C LYS A 272 -18.60 14.00 30.80
N ASN A 273 -18.42 14.89 29.81
CA ASN A 273 -19.49 15.76 29.31
C ASN A 273 -20.21 15.09 28.14
N GLU A 274 -21.50 15.40 27.95
CA GLU A 274 -22.29 14.88 26.84
C GLU A 274 -21.73 15.26 25.46
N PHE A 275 -21.86 14.40 24.49
CA PHE A 275 -21.49 14.64 23.11
C PHE A 275 -22.62 15.31 22.33
N SER A 276 -22.29 16.32 21.53
CA SER A 276 -23.23 16.97 20.62
C SER A 276 -23.42 16.22 19.30
N GLY A 277 -24.44 16.59 18.53
CA GLY A 277 -24.64 16.04 17.18
C GLY A 277 -23.48 16.35 16.22
N GLU A 278 -22.82 17.49 16.39
CA GLU A 278 -21.61 17.85 15.62
C GLU A 278 -20.43 16.97 16.00
N ASP A 279 -20.26 16.67 17.30
CA ASP A 279 -19.22 15.75 17.78
C ASP A 279 -19.40 14.37 17.17
N SER A 280 -20.64 13.89 17.07
CA SER A 280 -20.98 12.62 16.42
C SER A 280 -20.59 12.61 14.94
N THR A 281 -20.88 13.70 14.21
CA THR A 281 -20.52 13.82 12.79
C THR A 281 -18.98 13.83 12.62
N CYS A 282 -18.26 14.57 13.45
CA CYS A 282 -16.81 14.63 13.44
C CYS A 282 -16.20 13.23 13.74
N PHE A 283 -16.70 12.55 14.78
CA PHE A 283 -16.26 11.20 15.15
C PHE A 283 -16.39 10.20 14.01
N HIS A 284 -17.57 10.09 13.43
CA HIS A 284 -17.78 9.15 12.32
C HIS A 284 -16.97 9.51 11.07
N THR A 285 -16.72 10.79 10.82
CA THR A 285 -15.89 11.24 9.70
C THR A 285 -14.44 10.82 9.88
N VAL A 286 -13.86 11.02 11.07
CA VAL A 286 -12.48 10.59 11.38
C VAL A 286 -12.35 9.07 11.27
N VAL A 287 -13.30 8.30 11.81
CA VAL A 287 -13.27 6.83 11.75
C VAL A 287 -13.34 6.33 10.31
N LYS A 288 -14.19 6.92 9.47
CA LYS A 288 -14.27 6.58 8.04
C LYS A 288 -12.96 6.83 7.30
N GLN A 289 -12.23 7.92 7.63
CA GLN A 289 -10.96 8.23 6.99
C GLN A 289 -9.88 7.18 7.27
N VAL A 290 -9.94 6.48 8.40
CA VAL A 290 -8.97 5.42 8.76
C VAL A 290 -9.28 4.09 8.11
N SER A 291 -10.53 3.82 7.78
CA SER A 291 -10.97 2.49 7.33
C SER A 291 -10.20 1.98 6.11
N LEU A 292 -10.04 2.80 5.07
CA LEU A 292 -9.34 2.41 3.85
C LEU A 292 -7.80 2.31 4.03
N PRO A 293 -7.11 3.26 4.68
CA PRO A 293 -5.71 3.10 5.04
C PRO A 293 -5.44 1.85 5.91
N LEU A 294 -6.33 1.53 6.85
CA LEU A 294 -6.20 0.35 7.70
C LEU A 294 -6.35 -0.94 6.89
N GLU A 295 -7.32 -1.02 5.96
CA GLU A 295 -7.44 -2.14 5.03
C GLU A 295 -6.15 -2.34 4.24
N SER A 296 -5.61 -1.26 3.68
CA SER A 296 -4.35 -1.30 2.92
C SER A 296 -3.17 -1.78 3.77
N ALA A 297 -3.09 -1.34 5.03
CA ALA A 297 -2.05 -1.78 5.96
C ALA A 297 -2.16 -3.27 6.31
N LEU A 298 -3.37 -3.77 6.57
CA LEU A 298 -3.61 -5.19 6.88
C LEU A 298 -3.30 -6.08 5.66
N LEU A 299 -3.73 -5.68 4.47
CA LEU A 299 -3.39 -6.40 3.23
C LEU A 299 -1.88 -6.41 2.97
N TYR A 300 -1.20 -5.29 3.22
CA TYR A 300 0.25 -5.23 3.09
C TYR A 300 0.97 -6.17 4.06
N GLU A 301 0.53 -6.23 5.33
CA GLU A 301 1.07 -7.18 6.31
C GLU A 301 0.85 -8.65 5.88
N GLU A 302 -0.32 -8.98 5.33
CA GLU A 302 -0.63 -10.32 4.81
C GLU A 302 0.26 -10.69 3.62
N ILE A 303 0.45 -9.77 2.68
CA ILE A 303 1.36 -9.95 1.53
C ILE A 303 2.79 -10.19 2.03
N GLN A 304 3.28 -9.40 2.97
CA GLN A 304 4.62 -9.55 3.54
C GLN A 304 4.81 -10.94 4.22
N LYS A 305 3.84 -11.34 5.06
CA LYS A 305 3.86 -12.67 5.69
C LYS A 305 3.89 -13.80 4.65
N THR A 306 3.09 -13.65 3.60
CA THR A 306 2.99 -14.65 2.51
C THR A 306 4.28 -14.72 1.71
N ASN A 307 4.89 -13.57 1.39
CA ASN A 307 6.18 -13.52 0.68
C ASN A 307 7.29 -14.20 1.48
N ILE A 308 7.41 -13.89 2.79
CA ILE A 308 8.39 -14.56 3.67
C ILE A 308 8.18 -16.07 3.69
N LYS A 309 6.92 -16.53 3.71
CA LYS A 309 6.59 -17.96 3.67
C LYS A 309 6.97 -18.59 2.32
N LEU A 310 6.71 -17.90 1.21
CA LEU A 310 7.08 -18.35 -0.14
C LEU A 310 8.60 -18.45 -0.28
N GLU A 311 9.36 -17.44 0.11
CA GLU A 311 10.83 -17.45 0.08
C GLU A 311 11.40 -18.62 0.91
N LYS A 312 10.82 -18.87 2.09
CA LYS A 312 11.23 -20.01 2.91
C LYS A 312 10.95 -21.35 2.22
N LEU A 313 9.80 -21.50 1.58
CA LEU A 313 9.44 -22.71 0.85
C LEU A 313 10.34 -22.92 -0.37
N GLU A 314 10.66 -21.89 -1.13
CA GLU A 314 11.59 -21.94 -2.27
C GLU A 314 13.00 -22.35 -1.81
N LYS A 315 13.48 -21.77 -0.71
CA LYS A 315 14.77 -22.15 -0.12
C LYS A 315 14.79 -23.62 0.28
N LEU A 316 13.77 -24.09 0.99
CA LEU A 316 13.66 -25.49 1.39
C LEU A 316 13.57 -26.43 0.18
N LYS A 317 12.82 -26.07 -0.87
CA LYS A 317 12.75 -26.81 -2.14
C LYS A 317 14.13 -26.97 -2.77
N SER A 318 14.90 -25.88 -2.87
CA SER A 318 16.23 -25.88 -3.47
C SER A 318 17.24 -26.70 -2.65
N GLU A 319 17.22 -26.57 -1.32
CA GLU A 319 18.08 -27.36 -0.42
C GLU A 319 17.75 -28.85 -0.52
N PHE A 320 16.47 -29.21 -0.54
CA PHE A 320 16.02 -30.60 -0.68
C PHE A 320 16.52 -31.22 -1.99
N ILE A 321 16.34 -30.54 -3.13
CA ILE A 321 16.80 -31.01 -4.45
C ILE A 321 18.32 -31.19 -4.45
N SER A 322 19.06 -30.26 -3.84
CA SER A 322 20.52 -30.34 -3.76
C SER A 322 21.00 -31.56 -2.95
N ILE A 323 20.40 -31.77 -1.77
CA ILE A 323 20.75 -32.91 -0.89
C ILE A 323 20.42 -34.23 -1.59
N VAL A 324 19.20 -34.39 -2.10
CA VAL A 324 18.76 -35.63 -2.78
C VAL A 324 19.65 -35.95 -3.97
N SER A 325 20.01 -34.91 -4.74
CA SER A 325 20.87 -35.10 -5.91
C SER A 325 22.28 -35.58 -5.54
N HIS A 326 22.86 -35.04 -4.44
CA HIS A 326 24.14 -35.48 -3.93
C HIS A 326 24.07 -36.93 -3.44
N GLU A 327 23.04 -37.26 -2.64
CA GLU A 327 22.83 -38.61 -2.10
C GLU A 327 22.52 -39.66 -3.18
N LEU A 328 21.96 -39.27 -4.32
CA LEU A 328 21.72 -40.14 -5.46
C LEU A 328 22.97 -40.27 -6.35
N ARG A 329 23.78 -39.23 -6.50
CA ARG A 329 24.98 -39.26 -7.37
C ARG A 329 26.02 -40.27 -6.86
N THR A 330 26.24 -40.35 -5.57
CA THR A 330 27.25 -41.23 -4.95
C THR A 330 27.00 -42.70 -5.24
N PRO A 331 25.82 -43.31 -4.99
CA PRO A 331 25.55 -44.70 -5.33
C PRO A 331 25.54 -44.95 -6.85
N LEU A 332 25.05 -44.00 -7.65
CA LEU A 332 25.07 -44.13 -9.11
C LEU A 332 26.48 -44.20 -9.67
N THR A 333 27.40 -43.38 -9.15
CA THR A 333 28.81 -43.44 -9.57
C THR A 333 29.44 -44.78 -9.20
N SER A 334 29.11 -45.34 -8.02
CA SER A 334 29.58 -46.67 -7.63
C SER A 334 29.04 -47.78 -8.55
N ILE A 335 27.73 -47.74 -8.89
CA ILE A 335 27.11 -48.68 -9.79
C ILE A 335 27.75 -48.58 -11.20
N LYS A 336 27.93 -47.34 -11.71
CA LYS A 336 28.56 -47.07 -13.00
C LYS A 336 29.97 -47.67 -13.07
N ASN A 337 30.80 -47.41 -12.08
CA ASN A 337 32.16 -47.93 -12.00
C ASN A 337 32.18 -49.46 -11.96
N SER A 338 31.23 -50.08 -11.22
CA SER A 338 31.11 -51.55 -11.19
C SER A 338 30.74 -52.13 -12.55
N LEU A 339 29.79 -51.51 -13.27
CA LEU A 339 29.40 -51.91 -14.62
C LEU A 339 30.56 -51.74 -15.62
N GLU A 340 31.32 -50.66 -15.53
CA GLU A 340 32.48 -50.41 -16.38
C GLU A 340 33.62 -51.39 -16.12
N MET A 341 33.83 -51.80 -14.87
CA MET A 341 34.80 -52.85 -14.56
C MET A 341 34.41 -54.19 -15.14
N MET A 342 33.11 -54.56 -15.09
CA MET A 342 32.62 -55.78 -15.72
C MET A 342 32.77 -55.76 -17.26
N LEU A 343 32.32 -54.64 -17.89
CA LEU A 343 32.41 -54.45 -19.34
C LEU A 343 33.87 -54.40 -19.88
N SER A 344 34.83 -53.96 -19.04
CA SER A 344 36.25 -53.91 -19.43
C SER A 344 36.95 -55.28 -19.48
N GLY A 345 36.29 -56.37 -19.13
CA GLY A 345 36.84 -57.72 -19.10
C GLY A 345 37.81 -58.00 -17.93
N ARG A 346 38.03 -57.00 -17.03
CA ARG A 346 38.95 -57.12 -15.86
C ARG A 346 38.46 -58.10 -14.80
N MET A 347 37.16 -58.45 -14.82
CA MET A 347 36.55 -59.39 -13.87
C MET A 347 36.30 -60.76 -14.45
N GLY A 348 36.82 -61.07 -15.65
CA GLY A 348 36.62 -62.29 -16.39
C GLY A 348 35.90 -62.07 -17.72
N GLU A 349 35.87 -63.14 -18.59
CA GLU A 349 35.16 -63.11 -19.86
C GLU A 349 33.63 -63.05 -19.62
N ILE A 350 32.95 -62.17 -20.36
CA ILE A 350 31.49 -62.03 -20.32
C ILE A 350 30.89 -62.59 -21.61
N THR A 351 29.75 -63.23 -21.56
CA THR A 351 29.01 -63.71 -22.71
C THR A 351 28.30 -62.54 -23.42
N ASP A 352 27.98 -62.68 -24.70
CA ASP A 352 27.26 -61.70 -25.51
C ASP A 352 25.93 -61.25 -24.83
N ILE A 353 25.27 -62.21 -24.19
CA ILE A 353 24.02 -61.94 -23.44
C ILE A 353 24.31 -61.02 -22.24
N GLN A 354 25.36 -61.31 -21.45
CA GLN A 354 25.78 -60.51 -20.33
C GLN A 354 26.23 -59.11 -20.77
N ASP A 355 26.98 -59.00 -21.85
CA ASP A 355 27.41 -57.74 -22.44
C ASP A 355 26.20 -56.85 -22.77
N ASN A 356 25.18 -57.43 -23.44
CA ASN A 356 23.96 -56.71 -23.76
C ASN A 356 23.22 -56.18 -22.51
N PHE A 357 23.09 -57.01 -21.46
CA PHE A 357 22.43 -56.57 -20.20
C PHE A 357 23.24 -55.54 -19.43
N LEU A 358 24.57 -55.68 -19.38
CA LEU A 358 25.45 -54.72 -18.74
C LEU A 358 25.44 -53.37 -19.46
N ASN A 359 25.45 -53.36 -20.79
CA ASN A 359 25.31 -52.16 -21.59
C ASN A 359 23.94 -51.50 -21.42
N LEU A 360 22.84 -52.26 -21.27
CA LEU A 360 21.52 -51.75 -20.94
C LEU A 360 21.51 -51.12 -19.56
N ALA A 361 22.08 -51.78 -18.55
CA ALA A 361 22.18 -51.25 -17.19
C ALA A 361 23.01 -49.95 -17.15
N LYS A 362 24.17 -49.93 -17.84
CA LYS A 362 25.00 -48.71 -17.95
C LYS A 362 24.22 -47.53 -18.55
N ARG A 363 23.49 -47.76 -19.66
CA ARG A 363 22.65 -46.72 -20.28
C ARG A 363 21.59 -46.16 -19.33
N ASN A 364 20.97 -47.04 -18.52
CA ASN A 364 19.99 -46.60 -17.53
C ASN A 364 20.61 -45.77 -16.38
N VAL A 365 21.80 -46.15 -15.91
CA VAL A 365 22.57 -45.38 -14.90
C VAL A 365 22.99 -44.04 -15.46
N ASP A 366 23.53 -43.98 -16.68
CA ASP A 366 23.91 -42.70 -17.32
C ASP A 366 22.70 -41.78 -17.54
N ARG A 367 21.54 -42.37 -17.93
CA ARG A 367 20.28 -41.65 -18.06
C ARG A 367 19.82 -41.04 -16.71
N LEU A 368 19.86 -41.84 -15.62
CA LEU A 368 19.46 -41.36 -14.28
C LEU A 368 20.38 -40.26 -13.77
N ALA A 369 21.70 -40.40 -14.00
CA ALA A 369 22.67 -39.36 -13.69
C ALA A 369 22.38 -38.04 -14.46
N GLY A 370 22.01 -38.16 -15.74
CA GLY A 370 21.58 -37.02 -16.56
C GLY A 370 20.35 -36.30 -15.94
N ILE A 371 19.30 -37.07 -15.57
CA ILE A 371 18.08 -36.52 -14.96
C ILE A 371 18.40 -35.76 -13.68
N ILE A 372 19.27 -36.32 -12.82
CA ILE A 372 19.65 -35.69 -11.57
C ILE A 372 20.41 -34.36 -11.82
N ASN A 373 21.31 -34.34 -12.80
CA ASN A 373 22.05 -33.14 -13.16
C ASN A 373 21.13 -32.05 -13.76
N ASP A 374 20.22 -32.46 -14.68
CA ASP A 374 19.22 -31.55 -15.25
C ASP A 374 18.34 -30.91 -14.15
N LEU A 375 17.90 -31.70 -13.15
CA LEU A 375 17.09 -31.21 -12.03
C LEU A 375 17.88 -30.24 -11.13
N LEU A 376 19.17 -30.53 -10.91
CA LEU A 376 20.06 -29.63 -10.18
C LEU A 376 20.27 -28.31 -10.91
N ASP A 377 20.55 -28.37 -12.22
CA ASP A 377 20.77 -27.18 -13.04
C ASP A 377 19.50 -26.32 -13.04
N LEU A 378 18.33 -26.92 -13.27
CA LEU A 378 17.05 -26.23 -13.21
C LEU A 378 16.83 -25.56 -11.85
N SER A 379 17.06 -26.28 -10.74
CA SER A 379 16.90 -25.74 -9.39
C SER A 379 17.86 -24.57 -9.09
N LYS A 380 19.10 -24.64 -9.62
CA LYS A 380 20.08 -23.52 -9.46
C LYS A 380 19.68 -22.30 -10.27
N ILE A 381 19.15 -22.50 -11.48
CA ILE A 381 18.70 -21.41 -12.35
C ILE A 381 17.48 -20.74 -11.72
N GLU A 382 16.44 -21.50 -11.29
CA GLU A 382 15.24 -20.99 -10.64
C GLU A 382 15.57 -20.19 -9.36
N ALA A 383 16.58 -20.63 -8.59
CA ALA A 383 17.02 -19.94 -7.37
C ALA A 383 17.97 -18.76 -7.62
N GLY A 384 18.30 -18.44 -8.89
CA GLY A 384 19.28 -17.40 -9.23
C GLY A 384 20.70 -17.71 -8.76
N LYS A 385 21.03 -19.00 -8.46
CA LYS A 385 22.31 -19.44 -7.91
C LYS A 385 23.21 -20.09 -8.96
N MET A 386 22.82 -20.02 -10.23
CA MET A 386 23.66 -20.52 -11.32
C MET A 386 24.84 -19.57 -11.54
N GLU A 387 26.04 -20.10 -11.45
CA GLU A 387 27.25 -19.33 -11.75
C GLU A 387 27.52 -19.41 -13.25
N TYR A 388 27.74 -18.27 -13.89
CA TYR A 388 28.08 -18.12 -15.29
C TYR A 388 29.48 -17.52 -15.42
N ARG A 389 30.25 -18.05 -16.39
CA ARG A 389 31.57 -17.51 -16.74
C ARG A 389 31.50 -16.85 -18.11
N PHE A 390 30.99 -15.64 -18.13
CA PHE A 390 30.88 -14.88 -19.36
C PHE A 390 32.25 -14.40 -19.83
N GLU A 391 32.60 -14.72 -21.07
CA GLU A 391 33.81 -14.27 -21.74
C GLU A 391 33.56 -14.04 -23.23
N PRO A 392 34.41 -13.25 -23.92
CA PRO A 392 34.34 -13.13 -25.37
C PRO A 392 34.65 -14.46 -26.05
N ILE A 393 33.73 -15.02 -26.81
CA ILE A 393 33.86 -16.28 -27.50
C ILE A 393 33.34 -16.18 -28.95
N ASN A 394 33.95 -16.89 -29.86
CA ASN A 394 33.37 -17.14 -31.18
C ASN A 394 32.41 -18.31 -31.09
N ILE A 395 31.10 -18.09 -31.33
CA ILE A 395 30.05 -19.11 -31.21
C ILE A 395 30.26 -20.33 -32.09
N LEU A 396 31.02 -20.19 -33.20
CA LEU A 396 31.36 -21.32 -34.08
C LEU A 396 32.19 -22.42 -33.40
N GLU A 397 32.99 -22.07 -32.41
CA GLU A 397 33.84 -23.06 -31.71
C GLU A 397 32.98 -24.06 -30.91
N PRO A 398 32.10 -23.66 -30.00
CA PRO A 398 31.20 -24.59 -29.30
C PRO A 398 30.26 -25.32 -30.27
N VAL A 399 29.79 -24.68 -31.37
CA VAL A 399 28.98 -25.38 -32.37
C VAL A 399 29.74 -26.51 -33.04
N LYS A 400 30.97 -26.27 -33.54
CA LYS A 400 31.82 -27.29 -34.16
C LYS A 400 32.13 -28.44 -33.19
N PHE A 401 32.44 -28.08 -31.92
CA PHE A 401 32.72 -29.07 -30.89
C PHE A 401 31.53 -30.00 -30.64
N VAL A 402 30.32 -29.43 -30.42
CA VAL A 402 29.12 -30.25 -30.17
C VAL A 402 28.73 -31.07 -31.39
N VAL A 403 28.77 -30.51 -32.61
CA VAL A 403 28.45 -31.25 -33.85
C VAL A 403 29.40 -32.44 -34.01
N SER A 404 30.72 -32.25 -33.82
CA SER A 404 31.69 -33.36 -33.92
C SER A 404 31.42 -34.50 -32.92
N THR A 405 30.91 -34.15 -31.72
CA THR A 405 30.55 -35.15 -30.69
C THR A 405 29.38 -36.03 -31.14
N PHE A 406 28.47 -35.50 -31.97
CA PHE A 406 27.29 -36.20 -32.45
C PHE A 406 27.48 -36.88 -33.85
N GLU A 407 28.58 -36.66 -34.57
CA GLU A 407 28.82 -37.25 -35.89
C GLU A 407 28.67 -38.78 -35.88
N HIS A 408 29.31 -39.45 -34.93
CA HIS A 408 29.22 -40.90 -34.85
C HIS A 408 27.80 -41.43 -34.60
N LEU A 409 26.99 -40.67 -33.84
CA LEU A 409 25.59 -41.03 -33.57
C LEU A 409 24.71 -40.79 -34.82
N ALA A 410 24.98 -39.73 -35.55
CA ALA A 410 24.31 -39.40 -36.81
C ALA A 410 24.64 -40.43 -37.88
N ASP A 411 25.92 -40.85 -38.00
CA ASP A 411 26.38 -41.88 -38.94
C ASP A 411 25.71 -43.25 -38.71
N LYS A 412 25.52 -43.66 -37.45
CA LYS A 412 24.77 -44.89 -37.10
C LYS A 412 23.35 -44.92 -37.63
N LYS A 413 22.74 -43.77 -37.78
CA LYS A 413 21.39 -43.57 -38.34
C LYS A 413 21.41 -43.16 -39.82
N ASN A 414 22.58 -43.05 -40.46
CA ASN A 414 22.77 -42.47 -41.79
C ASN A 414 22.16 -41.06 -41.91
N ILE A 415 22.18 -40.26 -40.83
CA ILE A 415 21.69 -38.88 -40.81
C ILE A 415 22.80 -37.96 -41.32
N ARG A 416 22.50 -37.10 -42.28
CA ARG A 416 23.44 -36.08 -42.73
C ARG A 416 23.44 -34.89 -41.75
N LEU A 417 24.48 -34.80 -40.91
CA LEU A 417 24.70 -33.71 -39.98
C LEU A 417 25.69 -32.70 -40.55
N TYR A 418 25.36 -31.41 -40.64
CA TYR A 418 26.24 -30.40 -41.21
C TYR A 418 25.99 -29.00 -40.64
N ILE A 419 27.01 -28.13 -40.75
CA ILE A 419 26.96 -26.73 -40.31
C ILE A 419 26.95 -25.84 -41.56
N ASN A 420 26.04 -24.87 -41.57
CA ASN A 420 26.00 -23.78 -42.55
C ASN A 420 26.21 -22.47 -41.79
N ALA A 421 27.37 -21.86 -41.92
CA ALA A 421 27.68 -20.58 -41.34
C ALA A 421 27.84 -19.50 -42.41
N ALA A 422 27.19 -18.38 -42.29
CA ALA A 422 27.28 -17.27 -43.23
C ALA A 422 28.66 -16.55 -43.17
N LYS A 423 29.36 -16.69 -42.03
CA LYS A 423 30.68 -16.09 -41.73
C LYS A 423 31.51 -17.06 -40.89
N ASP A 424 32.80 -16.80 -40.74
CA ASP A 424 33.71 -17.57 -39.87
C ASP A 424 33.88 -16.94 -38.49
N ASP A 425 33.27 -15.78 -38.22
CA ASP A 425 33.45 -15.03 -37.01
C ASP A 425 32.12 -14.44 -36.50
N PHE A 426 31.66 -14.95 -35.35
CA PHE A 426 30.46 -14.47 -34.63
C PHE A 426 30.81 -14.34 -33.16
N ASN A 427 31.38 -13.17 -32.80
CA ASN A 427 31.79 -12.91 -31.43
C ASN A 427 30.62 -12.50 -30.55
N ILE A 428 30.44 -13.22 -29.44
CA ILE A 428 29.45 -12.98 -28.42
C ILE A 428 30.12 -12.87 -27.04
N TYR A 429 29.42 -12.30 -26.08
CA TYR A 429 29.83 -12.36 -24.68
C TYR A 429 28.99 -13.43 -23.98
N GLY A 430 29.59 -14.58 -23.70
CA GLY A 430 28.83 -15.75 -23.24
C GLY A 430 29.69 -16.80 -22.51
N ASP A 431 29.02 -17.76 -21.88
CA ASP A 431 29.63 -18.91 -21.23
C ASP A 431 29.65 -20.09 -22.21
N SER A 432 30.85 -20.46 -22.69
CA SER A 432 31.06 -21.56 -23.68
C SER A 432 30.43 -22.87 -23.23
N SER A 433 30.58 -23.24 -21.95
CA SER A 433 30.05 -24.49 -21.42
C SER A 433 28.52 -24.54 -21.41
N ARG A 434 27.86 -23.40 -21.15
CA ARG A 434 26.40 -23.29 -21.18
C ARG A 434 25.85 -23.25 -22.58
N ILE A 435 26.58 -22.64 -23.52
CA ILE A 435 26.24 -22.68 -24.94
C ILE A 435 26.36 -24.11 -25.48
N GLU A 436 27.42 -24.84 -25.12
CA GLU A 436 27.56 -26.26 -25.44
C GLU A 436 26.40 -27.10 -24.90
N GLN A 437 25.92 -26.80 -23.70
CA GLN A 437 24.74 -27.43 -23.08
C GLN A 437 23.45 -27.15 -23.88
N ILE A 438 23.23 -25.90 -24.29
CA ILE A 438 22.09 -25.49 -25.14
C ILE A 438 22.13 -26.29 -26.45
N LEU A 439 23.27 -26.27 -27.15
CA LEU A 439 23.46 -26.96 -28.43
C LEU A 439 23.29 -28.47 -28.29
N THR A 440 23.85 -29.05 -27.23
CA THR A 440 23.70 -30.49 -26.92
C THR A 440 22.23 -30.88 -26.76
N ASN A 441 21.45 -30.09 -26.03
CA ASN A 441 20.03 -30.36 -25.85
C ASN A 441 19.25 -30.27 -27.16
N LEU A 442 19.53 -29.27 -27.99
CA LEU A 442 18.82 -29.08 -29.25
C LEU A 442 19.25 -30.10 -30.34
N ILE A 443 20.56 -30.32 -30.52
CA ILE A 443 21.09 -31.24 -31.54
C ILE A 443 20.78 -32.71 -31.20
N SER A 444 20.88 -33.08 -29.90
CA SER A 444 20.50 -34.43 -29.48
C SER A 444 19.03 -34.74 -29.76
N ASN A 445 18.13 -33.76 -29.51
CA ASN A 445 16.73 -33.91 -29.86
C ASN A 445 16.50 -34.00 -31.37
N ALA A 446 17.16 -33.18 -32.18
CA ALA A 446 17.08 -33.27 -33.64
C ALA A 446 17.47 -34.64 -34.17
N ILE A 447 18.63 -35.18 -33.73
CA ILE A 447 19.08 -36.54 -34.15
C ILE A 447 18.17 -37.64 -33.62
N LYS A 448 17.67 -37.48 -32.40
CA LYS A 448 16.77 -38.44 -31.74
C LYS A 448 15.48 -38.62 -32.53
N PHE A 449 14.83 -37.54 -32.94
CA PHE A 449 13.54 -37.53 -33.60
C PHE A 449 13.61 -37.58 -35.14
N THR A 450 14.79 -37.52 -35.71
CA THR A 450 15.00 -37.71 -37.14
C THR A 450 15.09 -39.22 -37.48
N PRO A 451 14.32 -39.71 -38.43
CA PRO A 451 14.42 -41.10 -38.90
C PRO A 451 15.73 -41.35 -39.65
N ASN A 452 16.03 -42.62 -39.87
CA ASN A 452 17.22 -43.02 -40.64
C ASN A 452 17.20 -42.38 -42.04
N ASN A 453 18.38 -42.01 -42.55
CA ASN A 453 18.61 -41.30 -43.81
C ASN A 453 18.06 -39.88 -43.86
N GLY A 454 17.73 -39.27 -42.73
CA GLY A 454 17.30 -37.88 -42.62
C GLY A 454 18.45 -36.87 -42.67
N LYS A 455 18.13 -35.59 -42.36
CA LYS A 455 19.09 -34.50 -42.35
C LYS A 455 18.91 -33.68 -41.08
N VAL A 456 20.01 -33.20 -40.51
CA VAL A 456 20.05 -32.20 -39.44
C VAL A 456 21.05 -31.12 -39.82
N ALA A 457 20.60 -29.88 -39.91
CA ALA A 457 21.42 -28.73 -40.27
C ALA A 457 21.51 -27.77 -39.07
N VAL A 458 22.71 -27.26 -38.81
CA VAL A 458 22.94 -26.16 -37.88
C VAL A 458 23.27 -24.92 -38.70
N ASN A 459 22.29 -24.02 -38.83
CA ASN A 459 22.43 -22.80 -39.62
C ASN A 459 22.77 -21.62 -38.67
N ILE A 460 23.79 -20.84 -39.04
CA ILE A 460 24.27 -19.70 -38.24
C ILE A 460 24.31 -18.46 -39.13
N GLU A 461 23.58 -17.43 -38.74
CA GLU A 461 23.47 -16.18 -39.48
C GLU A 461 23.43 -14.99 -38.54
N GLU A 462 23.84 -13.82 -39.02
CA GLU A 462 23.67 -12.56 -38.34
C GLU A 462 22.31 -11.96 -38.72
N ILE A 463 21.59 -11.44 -37.72
CA ILE A 463 20.24 -10.92 -37.89
C ILE A 463 20.07 -9.63 -37.09
N ASN A 464 19.40 -8.67 -37.68
CA ASN A 464 19.01 -7.47 -36.93
C ASN A 464 17.68 -7.72 -36.19
N ALA A 465 17.55 -7.20 -34.97
CA ALA A 465 16.35 -7.36 -34.13
C ALA A 465 15.05 -6.97 -34.85
N ALA A 466 15.09 -5.91 -35.70
CA ALA A 466 13.92 -5.44 -36.45
C ALA A 466 13.39 -6.46 -37.48
N SER A 467 14.20 -7.46 -37.87
CA SER A 467 13.82 -8.52 -38.82
C SER A 467 13.29 -9.77 -38.15
N ILE A 468 13.21 -9.80 -36.81
CA ILE A 468 12.71 -10.94 -36.05
C ILE A 468 11.20 -10.74 -35.84
N ASP A 469 10.40 -11.70 -36.30
CA ASP A 469 8.97 -11.72 -36.04
C ASP A 469 8.72 -12.06 -34.56
N THR A 470 8.43 -11.03 -33.75
CA THR A 470 8.21 -11.18 -32.31
C THR A 470 6.94 -11.95 -31.95
N THR A 471 6.02 -12.14 -32.91
CA THR A 471 4.79 -12.93 -32.68
C THR A 471 5.02 -14.43 -32.53
N VAL A 472 6.23 -14.90 -32.86
CA VAL A 472 6.63 -16.33 -32.83
C VAL A 472 7.29 -16.71 -31.49
N PHE A 473 7.60 -15.73 -30.62
CA PHE A 473 8.23 -16.03 -29.34
C PHE A 473 7.26 -16.69 -28.38
N TYR A 474 7.71 -17.78 -27.78
CA TYR A 474 7.03 -18.44 -26.70
C TYR A 474 7.33 -17.69 -25.40
N ASN A 475 6.35 -16.92 -24.90
CA ASN A 475 6.43 -16.27 -23.61
C ASN A 475 5.48 -16.99 -22.64
N ASP A 476 6.01 -17.50 -21.54
CA ASP A 476 5.19 -17.83 -20.38
C ASP A 476 4.58 -16.52 -19.85
N SER A 477 3.29 -16.32 -20.18
CA SER A 477 2.56 -15.05 -19.95
C SER A 477 2.36 -14.71 -18.47
N SER A 478 2.99 -15.44 -17.54
CA SER A 478 2.83 -15.23 -16.09
C SER A 478 3.97 -14.47 -15.40
N LEU A 479 5.11 -14.18 -16.07
CA LEU A 479 6.30 -13.63 -15.39
C LEU A 479 7.05 -12.50 -16.13
N ILE A 480 6.55 -11.97 -17.23
CA ILE A 480 7.29 -10.94 -17.98
C ILE A 480 6.52 -9.63 -18.00
N ASP A 481 7.10 -8.62 -17.34
CA ASP A 481 6.84 -7.22 -17.61
C ASP A 481 6.99 -6.95 -19.11
N SER A 482 6.01 -6.28 -19.70
CA SER A 482 5.90 -5.93 -21.12
C SER A 482 7.03 -5.04 -21.69
N ASN A 483 8.20 -5.03 -21.08
CA ASN A 483 9.37 -4.23 -21.44
C ASN A 483 10.59 -5.03 -21.92
N ASP A 484 10.52 -6.36 -22.03
CA ASP A 484 11.63 -7.21 -22.52
C ASP A 484 11.55 -7.45 -24.05
N GLU A 485 11.31 -6.40 -24.82
CA GLU A 485 11.53 -6.42 -26.25
C GLU A 485 13.03 -6.52 -26.54
N LEU A 486 13.40 -7.35 -27.55
CA LEU A 486 14.77 -7.37 -28.06
C LEU A 486 15.19 -5.93 -28.43
N ASN A 487 16.38 -5.53 -28.02
CA ASN A 487 16.87 -4.18 -28.32
C ASN A 487 16.94 -3.99 -29.84
N SER A 488 16.05 -3.16 -30.38
CA SER A 488 15.91 -2.93 -31.83
C SER A 488 17.15 -2.34 -32.52
N GLU A 489 18.11 -1.81 -31.77
CA GLU A 489 19.37 -1.24 -32.28
C GLU A 489 20.54 -2.24 -32.23
N GLN A 490 20.32 -3.50 -31.78
CA GLN A 490 21.37 -4.49 -31.58
C GLN A 490 21.29 -5.58 -32.64
N ASP A 491 22.47 -6.03 -33.12
CA ASP A 491 22.60 -7.20 -33.96
C ASP A 491 22.75 -8.48 -33.11
N TYR A 492 22.18 -9.55 -33.61
CA TYR A 492 22.16 -10.85 -32.95
C TYR A 492 22.76 -11.92 -33.87
N VAL A 493 23.36 -12.92 -33.27
CA VAL A 493 23.61 -14.18 -33.96
C VAL A 493 22.41 -15.10 -33.79
N LYS A 494 21.83 -15.55 -34.89
CA LYS A 494 20.76 -16.56 -34.91
C LYS A 494 21.33 -17.91 -35.22
N ILE A 495 21.03 -18.87 -34.35
CA ILE A 495 21.37 -20.28 -34.53
C ILE A 495 20.09 -21.07 -34.73
N THR A 496 19.95 -21.76 -35.83
CA THR A 496 18.79 -22.61 -36.16
C THR A 496 19.21 -24.06 -36.29
N ILE A 497 18.66 -24.95 -35.51
CA ILE A 497 18.78 -26.40 -35.63
C ILE A 497 17.54 -26.88 -36.37
N GLU A 498 17.75 -27.28 -37.64
CA GLU A 498 16.69 -27.75 -38.53
C GLU A 498 16.82 -29.27 -38.72
N ASP A 499 15.74 -29.99 -38.48
CA ASP A 499 15.66 -31.43 -38.65
C ASP A 499 14.55 -31.83 -39.65
N THR A 500 14.71 -32.97 -40.30
CA THR A 500 13.69 -33.60 -41.16
C THR A 500 13.01 -34.75 -40.41
N GLY A 501 12.72 -34.52 -39.12
CA GLY A 501 12.12 -35.50 -38.23
C GLY A 501 10.61 -35.61 -38.35
N ILE A 502 10.02 -36.20 -37.32
CA ILE A 502 8.55 -36.41 -37.24
C ILE A 502 7.75 -35.12 -37.09
N GLY A 503 8.42 -34.00 -36.82
CA GLY A 503 7.74 -32.73 -36.52
C GLY A 503 6.87 -32.77 -35.26
N ILE A 504 6.23 -31.65 -34.97
CA ILE A 504 5.41 -31.43 -33.76
C ILE A 504 4.04 -30.92 -34.21
N LYS A 505 2.98 -31.44 -33.61
CA LYS A 505 1.62 -30.95 -33.88
C LYS A 505 1.45 -29.56 -33.32
N THR A 506 0.70 -28.70 -34.01
CA THR A 506 0.46 -27.30 -33.61
C THR A 506 -0.12 -27.19 -32.20
N GLU A 507 -0.96 -28.13 -31.76
CA GLU A 507 -1.54 -28.21 -30.42
C GLU A 507 -0.54 -28.47 -29.29
N ASP A 508 0.62 -29.07 -29.64
CA ASP A 508 1.66 -29.44 -28.68
C ASP A 508 2.84 -28.44 -28.65
N ILE A 509 2.99 -27.58 -29.66
CA ILE A 509 4.02 -26.54 -29.71
C ILE A 509 4.04 -25.70 -28.44
N PRO A 510 2.90 -25.26 -27.91
CA PRO A 510 2.85 -24.51 -26.66
C PRO A 510 3.47 -25.22 -25.44
N LYS A 511 3.48 -26.51 -25.41
CA LYS A 511 3.89 -27.34 -24.26
C LYS A 511 5.34 -27.84 -24.32
N VAL A 512 6.04 -27.56 -25.44
CA VAL A 512 7.38 -28.11 -25.67
C VAL A 512 8.41 -27.60 -24.67
N PHE A 513 8.24 -26.40 -24.18
CA PHE A 513 9.12 -25.76 -23.19
C PHE A 513 8.65 -25.94 -21.74
N ASP A 514 7.49 -26.60 -21.52
CA ASP A 514 6.99 -26.87 -20.16
C ASP A 514 7.87 -27.94 -19.48
N LYS A 515 8.08 -27.74 -18.17
CA LYS A 515 8.90 -28.65 -17.36
C LYS A 515 8.25 -30.04 -17.25
N PHE A 516 9.04 -31.11 -17.44
CA PHE A 516 8.60 -32.50 -17.38
C PHE A 516 7.59 -32.91 -18.44
N GLN A 517 7.26 -32.06 -19.40
CA GLN A 517 6.37 -32.40 -20.50
C GLN A 517 7.10 -33.25 -21.56
N GLN A 518 6.42 -34.26 -22.02
CA GLN A 518 6.87 -35.14 -23.13
C GLN A 518 5.69 -35.31 -24.09
N ILE A 519 5.90 -34.98 -25.35
CA ILE A 519 4.88 -35.20 -26.38
C ILE A 519 4.80 -36.69 -26.67
N GLU A 520 3.63 -37.30 -26.45
CA GLU A 520 3.40 -38.72 -26.70
C GLU A 520 3.43 -39.01 -28.19
N SER A 521 4.48 -39.70 -28.65
CA SER A 521 4.57 -40.31 -29.97
C SER A 521 5.01 -41.76 -29.82
N SER A 522 4.74 -42.59 -30.82
CA SER A 522 5.21 -44.00 -30.83
C SER A 522 6.73 -44.12 -30.69
N LEU A 523 7.48 -43.17 -31.22
CA LEU A 523 8.94 -43.06 -31.11
C LEU A 523 9.40 -42.52 -29.74
N SER A 524 8.64 -41.69 -29.07
CA SER A 524 9.01 -41.14 -27.75
C SER A 524 9.02 -42.21 -26.65
N ARG A 525 8.20 -43.25 -26.76
CA ARG A 525 8.17 -44.38 -25.82
C ARG A 525 9.41 -45.25 -25.88
N GLU A 526 10.01 -45.43 -27.08
CA GLU A 526 11.21 -46.23 -27.25
C GLU A 526 12.50 -45.49 -26.89
N VAL A 527 12.51 -44.16 -27.03
CA VAL A 527 13.75 -43.37 -26.97
C VAL A 527 13.89 -42.56 -25.68
N GLY A 528 12.81 -42.37 -24.90
CA GLY A 528 12.80 -41.74 -23.57
C GLY A 528 13.51 -40.38 -23.50
N GLY A 529 12.99 -39.45 -22.66
CA GLY A 529 13.61 -38.16 -22.38
C GLY A 529 13.40 -37.78 -20.92
N THR A 530 13.92 -36.66 -20.47
CA THR A 530 13.68 -36.09 -19.11
C THR A 530 12.52 -35.10 -19.12
N GLY A 531 12.27 -34.46 -20.26
CA GLY A 531 11.38 -33.29 -20.37
C GLY A 531 11.96 -32.03 -19.73
N LEU A 532 13.28 -32.04 -19.43
CA LEU A 532 13.96 -30.92 -18.80
C LEU A 532 14.94 -30.19 -19.72
N GLY A 533 15.44 -30.86 -20.79
CA GLY A 533 16.47 -30.29 -21.64
C GLY A 533 16.07 -29.01 -22.36
N LEU A 534 14.85 -28.93 -22.91
CA LEU A 534 14.36 -27.72 -23.59
C LEU A 534 14.07 -26.56 -22.61
N PRO A 535 13.39 -26.74 -21.45
CA PRO A 535 13.29 -25.72 -20.41
C PRO A 535 14.64 -25.18 -19.96
N ILE A 536 15.64 -26.05 -19.75
CA ILE A 536 17.00 -25.63 -19.37
C ILE A 536 17.65 -24.82 -20.50
N ALA A 537 17.55 -25.27 -21.75
CA ALA A 537 18.09 -24.53 -22.89
C ALA A 537 17.47 -23.14 -23.00
N MET A 538 16.15 -23.01 -22.81
CA MET A 538 15.44 -21.73 -22.80
C MET A 538 15.99 -20.80 -21.73
N GLN A 539 16.10 -21.23 -20.48
CA GLN A 539 16.61 -20.42 -19.37
C GLN A 539 18.08 -20.03 -19.53
N LEU A 540 18.90 -20.93 -20.10
CA LEU A 540 20.31 -20.61 -20.42
C LEU A 540 20.41 -19.57 -21.53
N ILE A 541 19.55 -19.62 -22.56
CA ILE A 541 19.48 -18.61 -23.61
C ILE A 541 19.03 -17.26 -23.05
N GLU A 542 18.03 -17.23 -22.18
CA GLU A 542 17.58 -16.03 -21.48
C GLU A 542 18.68 -15.42 -20.62
N ALA A 543 19.46 -16.25 -19.91
CA ALA A 543 20.63 -15.79 -19.15
C ALA A 543 21.70 -15.12 -20.04
N HIS A 544 21.75 -15.49 -21.31
CA HIS A 544 22.61 -14.86 -22.34
C HIS A 544 21.91 -13.69 -23.06
N GLN A 545 20.79 -13.17 -22.51
CA GLN A 545 20.01 -12.09 -23.11
C GLN A 545 19.45 -12.44 -24.51
N GLY A 546 19.23 -13.71 -24.75
CA GLY A 546 18.70 -14.26 -25.98
C GLY A 546 17.22 -14.64 -25.89
N LYS A 547 16.68 -15.11 -27.01
CA LYS A 547 15.31 -15.67 -27.11
C LYS A 547 15.36 -16.95 -27.96
N ILE A 548 14.43 -17.88 -27.68
CA ILE A 548 14.28 -19.14 -28.43
C ILE A 548 12.84 -19.26 -28.93
N TRP A 549 12.67 -19.87 -30.12
CA TRP A 549 11.37 -20.23 -30.67
C TRP A 549 11.43 -21.50 -31.49
N LEU A 550 10.27 -22.02 -31.84
CA LEU A 550 10.08 -23.27 -32.56
C LEU A 550 9.11 -23.08 -33.73
N GLU A 551 9.53 -23.50 -34.90
CA GLU A 551 8.69 -23.68 -36.07
C GLU A 551 8.66 -25.16 -36.41
N SER A 552 7.48 -25.77 -36.50
CA SER A 552 7.39 -27.20 -36.77
C SER A 552 6.11 -27.54 -37.52
N GLU A 553 6.22 -28.51 -38.45
CA GLU A 553 5.08 -29.08 -39.14
C GLU A 553 5.13 -30.60 -38.98
N PHE A 554 4.02 -31.19 -38.55
CA PHE A 554 3.94 -32.63 -38.31
C PHE A 554 4.28 -33.42 -39.57
N GLU A 555 5.15 -34.45 -39.45
CA GLU A 555 5.73 -35.27 -40.51
C GLU A 555 6.69 -34.58 -41.50
N LYS A 556 7.05 -33.30 -41.27
CA LYS A 556 8.01 -32.56 -42.11
C LYS A 556 9.30 -32.20 -41.40
N GLY A 557 9.27 -32.10 -40.06
CA GLY A 557 10.42 -31.78 -39.26
C GLY A 557 10.22 -30.54 -38.41
N SER A 558 11.28 -30.12 -37.72
CA SER A 558 11.26 -28.98 -36.80
C SER A 558 12.46 -28.05 -36.99
N LYS A 559 12.28 -26.79 -36.65
CA LYS A 559 13.31 -25.74 -36.60
C LYS A 559 13.30 -25.08 -35.24
N PHE A 560 14.28 -25.41 -34.42
CA PHE A 560 14.55 -24.70 -33.17
C PHE A 560 15.51 -23.58 -33.47
N SER A 561 15.06 -22.34 -33.27
CA SER A 561 15.86 -21.14 -33.51
C SER A 561 16.05 -20.36 -32.21
N PHE A 562 17.27 -19.91 -31.99
CA PHE A 562 17.55 -18.99 -30.88
C PHE A 562 18.50 -17.87 -31.30
N VAL A 563 18.46 -16.77 -30.60
CA VAL A 563 19.33 -15.62 -30.84
C VAL A 563 20.10 -15.26 -29.56
N ILE A 564 21.35 -14.80 -29.77
CA ILE A 564 22.20 -14.23 -28.68
C ILE A 564 22.79 -12.92 -29.20
N PRO A 565 22.89 -11.86 -28.36
CA PRO A 565 23.48 -10.59 -28.78
C PRO A 565 24.91 -10.73 -29.30
N LEU A 566 25.21 -10.15 -30.45
CA LEU A 566 26.58 -10.03 -30.96
C LEU A 566 27.34 -8.98 -30.15
N MET A 567 28.61 -9.24 -29.91
CA MET A 567 29.52 -8.31 -29.29
C MET A 567 29.81 -7.18 -30.31
N GLN A 568 29.10 -6.07 -30.21
CA GLN A 568 29.42 -4.88 -31.00
C GLN A 568 30.80 -4.36 -30.56
N ASN A 569 31.62 -3.86 -31.49
CA ASN A 569 32.88 -3.17 -31.17
C ASN A 569 32.59 -2.07 -30.15
N LEU A 570 32.85 -2.33 -28.88
CA LEU A 570 32.71 -1.41 -27.76
C LEU A 570 33.74 -0.29 -27.87
N SER A 571 33.55 0.61 -28.84
CA SER A 571 34.06 1.96 -28.74
C SER A 571 33.16 2.72 -27.76
N SER A 572 33.57 2.73 -26.48
CA SER A 572 33.21 3.70 -25.44
C SER A 572 31.74 3.98 -25.18
N ARG A 573 30.98 3.05 -24.54
CA ARG A 573 29.92 3.42 -23.55
C ARG A 573 29.41 2.17 -22.80
N HIS A 574 29.35 2.28 -21.48
CA HIS A 574 28.66 1.39 -20.53
C HIS A 574 29.37 0.12 -19.99
N ILE A 575 30.58 0.31 -19.43
CA ILE A 575 30.94 -0.50 -18.24
C ILE A 575 30.50 0.29 -16.99
N LYS A 576 29.21 0.37 -16.73
CA LYS A 576 28.64 0.89 -15.47
C LYS A 576 27.21 0.38 -15.24
N SER A 577 27.01 -0.91 -15.06
CA SER A 577 25.77 -1.38 -14.41
C SER A 577 25.74 -2.86 -13.98
N THR A 578 26.84 -3.61 -14.04
CA THR A 578 26.83 -5.03 -13.60
C THR A 578 27.60 -5.29 -12.30
N HIS A 579 27.68 -4.28 -11.40
CA HIS A 579 28.30 -4.45 -10.08
C HIS A 579 27.34 -4.20 -8.91
N ASN A 580 26.03 -4.41 -9.09
CA ASN A 580 25.04 -4.26 -8.00
C ASN A 580 24.16 -5.50 -7.77
N PHE A 581 24.72 -6.71 -7.91
CA PHE A 581 24.09 -7.93 -7.41
C PHE A 581 25.03 -8.71 -6.47
N SER A 582 25.63 -7.98 -5.52
CA SER A 582 26.23 -8.59 -4.35
C SER A 582 26.29 -7.56 -3.23
N SER A 583 25.42 -7.70 -2.27
CA SER A 583 25.27 -6.98 -0.99
C SER A 583 24.00 -6.11 -0.88
N SER A 584 22.91 -6.71 -0.50
CA SER A 584 22.04 -6.22 0.58
C SER A 584 21.12 -7.36 1.06
#